data_c9ae2185081457433be1019a0fd492cf
#
_entry.id   c9ae2185081457433be1019a0fd492cf
#
_cell.length_a   1.000
_cell.length_b   1.000
_cell.length_c   1.000
_cell.angle_alpha   90.00
_cell.angle_beta   90.00
_cell.angle_gamma   90.00
#
_symmetry.space_group_name_H-M   'P 1'
#
loop_
_entity.id
_entity.type
_entity.pdbx_description
1 polymer ?
#
loop_
_entity_poly.entity_id
_entity_poly.type
_entity_poly.pdbx_seq_one_letter_code
_entity_poly.pdbx_strand_id
1 'polypeptide(L)'
;MCTIMRQAASCIHGLAPFMNDFVQRRLAKIQEDGELYEHDFELNSDEENSLFELADIIDKLSVNLPKDDPKFDKMLEVIEEKQTQENNRVIIFSSFRNTLAYLRKRLQAQGIRVGKVDGSVPDEERFKLRKRFLKDRSENDAIDVLLFSEVCCEGLVPGLITASVCYRINASTRSVFSSLNVTEPIC
;
A
#
# COMPACT_ATOMS: atom_id res chain seq x y z
N MET A 1 -11.57 -5.03 -15.16
CA MET A 1 -10.46 -4.05 -15.12
C MET A 1 -9.21 -4.76 -14.62
N CYS A 2 -8.09 -4.68 -15.35
CA CYS A 2 -6.85 -5.40 -15.00
C CYS A 2 -6.26 -4.86 -13.68
N THR A 3 -5.67 -5.75 -12.86
CA THR A 3 -5.04 -5.38 -11.58
C THR A 3 -3.96 -4.30 -11.75
N ILE A 4 -3.20 -4.36 -12.85
CA ILE A 4 -2.19 -3.34 -13.18
C ILE A 4 -2.81 -1.96 -13.31
N MET A 5 -3.93 -1.83 -14.04
CA MET A 5 -4.62 -0.54 -14.20
C MET A 5 -5.17 -0.01 -12.87
N ARG A 6 -5.67 -0.91 -12.01
CA ARG A 6 -6.15 -0.52 -10.66
C ARG A 6 -5.00 -0.06 -9.76
N GLN A 7 -3.84 -0.73 -9.84
CA GLN A 7 -2.64 -0.30 -9.11
C GLN A 7 -2.15 1.06 -9.60
N ALA A 8 -2.04 1.26 -10.93
CA ALA A 8 -1.63 2.53 -11.52
C ALA A 8 -2.57 3.68 -11.12
N ALA A 9 -3.89 3.44 -11.16
CA ALA A 9 -4.89 4.42 -10.77
C ALA A 9 -4.90 4.70 -9.26
N SER A 10 -4.51 3.72 -8.44
CA SER A 10 -4.35 3.90 -6.99
C SER A 10 -3.12 4.77 -6.68
N CYS A 11 -1.96 4.34 -7.18
CA CYS A 11 -0.69 5.03 -6.96
C CYS A 11 0.31 4.65 -8.06
N ILE A 12 0.66 5.62 -8.90
CA ILE A 12 1.61 5.39 -10.00
C ILE A 12 3.01 5.02 -9.47
N HIS A 13 3.44 5.60 -8.36
CA HIS A 13 4.73 5.31 -7.73
C HIS A 13 4.80 3.91 -7.09
N GLY A 14 3.64 3.29 -6.82
CA GLY A 14 3.56 1.89 -6.38
C GLY A 14 3.53 0.89 -7.52
N LEU A 15 3.40 1.37 -8.77
CA LEU A 15 3.28 0.49 -9.95
C LEU A 15 4.60 -0.20 -10.30
N ALA A 16 5.71 0.52 -10.32
CA ALA A 16 7.01 -0.05 -10.67
C ALA A 16 7.42 -1.19 -9.72
N PRO A 17 7.39 -1.03 -8.38
CA PRO A 17 7.62 -2.15 -7.47
C PRO A 17 6.66 -3.32 -7.67
N PHE A 18 5.39 -3.03 -7.97
CA PHE A 18 4.40 -4.07 -8.25
C PHE A 18 4.74 -4.87 -9.52
N MET A 19 5.15 -4.18 -10.58
CA MET A 19 5.55 -4.82 -11.85
C MET A 19 6.83 -5.61 -11.69
N ASN A 20 7.81 -5.09 -10.97
CA ASN A 20 9.05 -5.82 -10.67
C ASN A 20 8.76 -7.09 -9.86
N ASP A 21 7.93 -7.04 -8.83
CA ASP A 21 7.48 -8.22 -8.08
C ASP A 21 6.80 -9.25 -9.00
N PHE A 22 6.02 -8.79 -9.97
CA PHE A 22 5.34 -9.66 -10.92
C PHE A 22 6.33 -10.38 -11.84
N VAL A 23 7.29 -9.64 -12.43
CA VAL A 23 8.32 -10.18 -13.31
C VAL A 23 9.19 -11.19 -12.56
N GLN A 24 9.65 -10.86 -11.35
CA GLN A 24 10.49 -11.74 -10.54
C GLN A 24 9.78 -13.06 -10.21
N ARG A 25 8.49 -13.01 -9.86
CA ARG A 25 7.71 -14.23 -9.61
C ARG A 25 7.53 -15.07 -10.87
N ARG A 26 7.41 -14.44 -12.03
CA ARG A 26 7.29 -15.18 -13.30
C ARG A 26 8.60 -15.86 -13.67
N LEU A 27 9.73 -15.15 -13.52
CA LEU A 27 11.07 -15.72 -13.73
C LEU A 27 11.35 -16.89 -12.77
N ALA A 28 11.03 -16.74 -11.47
CA ALA A 28 11.22 -17.81 -10.50
C ALA A 28 10.41 -19.08 -10.88
N LYS A 29 9.16 -18.91 -11.34
CA LYS A 29 8.36 -20.04 -11.82
C LYS A 29 8.98 -20.73 -13.04
N ILE A 30 9.50 -19.98 -14.00
CA ILE A 30 10.16 -20.52 -15.19
C ILE A 30 11.37 -21.37 -14.75
N GLN A 31 12.15 -20.90 -13.78
CA GLN A 31 13.30 -21.63 -13.25
C GLN A 31 12.90 -22.91 -12.49
N GLU A 32 11.87 -22.85 -11.64
CA GLU A 32 11.34 -24.01 -10.92
C GLU A 32 10.78 -25.10 -11.87
N ASP A 33 10.02 -24.66 -12.88
CA ASP A 33 9.46 -25.57 -13.90
C ASP A 33 10.59 -26.17 -14.77
N GLY A 34 11.66 -25.44 -15.05
CA GLY A 34 12.84 -25.92 -15.79
C GLY A 34 13.66 -26.98 -15.05
N GLU A 35 13.70 -26.91 -13.70
CA GLU A 35 14.38 -27.94 -12.88
C GLU A 35 13.61 -29.26 -12.79
N LEU A 36 12.28 -29.22 -12.93
CA LEU A 36 11.41 -30.41 -12.82
C LEU A 36 11.29 -31.24 -14.10
N TYR A 37 11.60 -30.65 -15.26
CA TYR A 37 11.46 -31.31 -16.55
C TYR A 37 12.79 -31.33 -17.31
N GLU A 38 13.71 -32.24 -16.92
CA GLU A 38 14.99 -32.47 -17.61
C GLU A 38 14.86 -33.04 -19.04
N HIS A 39 13.67 -33.37 -19.51
CA HIS A 39 13.42 -33.86 -20.86
C HIS A 39 12.16 -33.20 -21.45
N ASP A 40 12.32 -32.50 -22.57
CA ASP A 40 11.33 -32.03 -23.54
C ASP A 40 10.64 -30.66 -23.36
N PHE A 41 11.06 -29.77 -22.48
CA PHE A 41 10.68 -28.37 -22.59
C PHE A 41 11.92 -27.49 -22.80
N GLU A 42 12.26 -27.21 -24.06
CA GLU A 42 13.06 -26.04 -24.36
C GLU A 42 12.31 -24.83 -23.81
N LEU A 43 12.72 -24.37 -22.62
CA LEU A 43 12.31 -23.09 -22.07
C LEU A 43 12.42 -22.09 -23.22
N ASN A 44 11.30 -21.44 -23.52
CA ASN A 44 11.21 -20.47 -24.58
C ASN A 44 12.15 -19.32 -24.20
N SER A 45 13.41 -19.38 -24.62
CA SER A 45 14.42 -18.36 -24.41
C SER A 45 13.90 -16.96 -24.75
N ASP A 46 12.91 -16.92 -25.64
CA ASP A 46 12.22 -15.70 -26.04
C ASP A 46 11.31 -15.14 -24.94
N GLU A 47 10.65 -15.99 -24.13
CA GLU A 47 9.80 -15.53 -23.01
C GLU A 47 10.66 -14.96 -21.86
N GLU A 48 11.74 -15.63 -21.52
CA GLU A 48 12.67 -15.18 -20.50
C GLU A 48 13.35 -13.86 -20.91
N ASN A 49 13.85 -13.77 -22.13
CA ASN A 49 14.42 -12.53 -22.67
C ASN A 49 13.40 -11.39 -22.66
N SER A 50 12.15 -11.66 -23.04
CA SER A 50 11.07 -10.67 -23.02
C SER A 50 10.78 -10.15 -21.60
N LEU A 51 10.89 -11.01 -20.57
CA LEU A 51 10.71 -10.62 -19.18
C LEU A 51 11.88 -9.75 -18.67
N PHE A 52 13.12 -10.05 -19.08
CA PHE A 52 14.27 -9.21 -18.75
C PHE A 52 14.18 -7.84 -19.43
N GLU A 53 13.79 -7.77 -20.68
CA GLU A 53 13.54 -6.51 -21.38
C GLU A 53 12.43 -5.69 -20.68
N LEU A 54 11.36 -6.35 -20.26
CA LEU A 54 10.27 -5.71 -19.52
C LEU A 54 10.75 -5.15 -18.18
N ALA A 55 11.59 -5.88 -17.44
CA ALA A 55 12.19 -5.40 -16.20
C ALA A 55 13.02 -4.13 -16.42
N ASP A 56 13.87 -4.12 -17.44
CA ASP A 56 14.71 -2.94 -17.79
C ASP A 56 13.84 -1.73 -18.17
N ILE A 57 12.77 -1.94 -18.93
CA ILE A 57 11.80 -0.89 -19.26
C ILE A 57 11.13 -0.33 -18.00
N ILE A 58 10.69 -1.21 -17.08
CA ILE A 58 10.06 -0.81 -15.83
C ILE A 58 11.02 0.04 -14.99
N ASP A 59 12.27 -0.37 -14.86
CA ASP A 59 13.29 0.36 -14.10
C ASP A 59 13.55 1.74 -14.71
N LYS A 60 13.70 1.83 -16.03
CA LYS A 60 13.87 3.11 -16.74
C LYS A 60 12.68 4.03 -16.57
N LEU A 61 11.45 3.50 -16.63
CA LEU A 61 10.23 4.28 -16.42
C LEU A 61 10.10 4.74 -14.96
N SER A 62 10.49 3.90 -14.00
CA SER A 62 10.39 4.21 -12.56
C SER A 62 11.28 5.39 -12.17
N VAL A 63 12.46 5.50 -12.76
CA VAL A 63 13.38 6.63 -12.53
C VAL A 63 12.83 7.95 -13.10
N ASN A 64 12.04 7.88 -14.17
CA ASN A 64 11.47 9.03 -14.86
C ASN A 64 10.05 9.42 -14.36
N LEU A 65 9.55 8.77 -13.31
CA LEU A 65 8.26 9.17 -12.74
C LEU A 65 8.32 10.61 -12.21
N PRO A 66 7.24 11.40 -12.41
CA PRO A 66 7.15 12.74 -11.84
C PRO A 66 7.41 12.70 -10.33
N LYS A 67 8.18 13.65 -9.83
CA LYS A 67 8.40 13.80 -8.37
C LYS A 67 7.14 14.30 -7.67
N ASP A 68 6.32 15.03 -8.41
CA ASP A 68 5.06 15.58 -7.91
C ASP A 68 4.00 14.48 -7.91
N ASP A 69 3.32 14.34 -6.77
CA ASP A 69 2.20 13.42 -6.59
C ASP A 69 1.00 14.19 -6.02
N PRO A 70 0.15 14.76 -6.90
CA PRO A 70 -1.01 15.55 -6.45
C PRO A 70 -1.96 14.78 -5.55
N LYS A 71 -2.01 13.43 -5.67
CA LYS A 71 -2.81 12.60 -4.78
C LYS A 71 -2.23 12.55 -3.38
N PHE A 72 -0.90 12.41 -3.29
CA PHE A 72 -0.21 12.44 -2.02
C PHE A 72 -0.33 13.82 -1.36
N ASP A 73 -0.13 14.89 -2.11
CA ASP A 73 -0.19 16.25 -1.60
C ASP A 73 -1.59 16.56 -1.04
N LYS A 74 -2.65 16.17 -1.78
CA LYS A 74 -4.02 16.32 -1.29
C LYS A 74 -4.31 15.47 -0.05
N MET A 75 -3.74 14.27 0.03
CA MET A 75 -3.84 13.44 1.22
C MET A 75 -3.14 14.08 2.42
N LEU A 76 -1.98 14.67 2.20
CA LEU A 76 -1.21 15.34 3.25
C LEU A 76 -1.99 16.52 3.82
N GLU A 77 -2.59 17.37 2.97
CA GLU A 77 -3.47 18.47 3.42
C GLU A 77 -4.59 17.96 4.34
N VAL A 78 -5.25 16.88 3.95
CA VAL A 78 -6.34 16.29 4.75
C VAL A 78 -5.83 15.73 6.09
N ILE A 79 -4.65 15.11 6.10
CA ILE A 79 -4.04 14.61 7.34
C ILE A 79 -3.69 15.78 8.26
N GLU A 80 -3.07 16.83 7.73
CA GLU A 80 -2.70 18.03 8.48
C GLU A 80 -3.94 18.72 9.08
N GLU A 81 -4.99 18.89 8.29
CA GLU A 81 -6.27 19.42 8.78
C GLU A 81 -6.83 18.56 9.92
N LYS A 82 -6.82 17.23 9.78
CA LYS A 82 -7.29 16.31 10.82
C LYS A 82 -6.45 16.35 12.08
N GLN A 83 -5.16 16.58 11.96
CA GLN A 83 -4.27 16.69 13.12
C GLN A 83 -4.57 17.90 14.02
N THR A 84 -5.29 18.90 13.53
CA THR A 84 -5.74 20.07 14.33
C THR A 84 -7.03 19.82 15.09
N GLN A 85 -7.73 18.71 14.83
CA GLN A 85 -9.04 18.37 15.45
C GLN A 85 -8.85 17.49 16.70
N GLU A 86 -9.85 17.44 17.55
CA GLU A 86 -9.86 16.54 18.73
C GLU A 86 -9.70 15.08 18.31
N ASN A 87 -10.41 14.65 17.25
CA ASN A 87 -10.22 13.34 16.63
C ASN A 87 -9.15 13.45 15.53
N ASN A 88 -7.90 13.42 15.94
CA ASN A 88 -6.73 13.64 15.10
C ASN A 88 -6.12 12.35 14.53
N ARG A 89 -6.74 11.20 14.74
CA ARG A 89 -6.26 9.91 14.26
C ARG A 89 -6.81 9.59 12.89
N VAL A 90 -5.93 9.11 12.01
CA VAL A 90 -6.27 8.81 10.62
C VAL A 90 -5.95 7.35 10.31
N ILE A 91 -6.91 6.64 9.70
CA ILE A 91 -6.70 5.31 9.13
C ILE A 91 -6.82 5.40 7.61
N ILE A 92 -5.87 4.84 6.91
CA ILE A 92 -5.85 4.80 5.44
C ILE A 92 -5.87 3.35 4.98
N PHE A 93 -6.83 2.99 4.14
CA PHE A 93 -6.96 1.67 3.55
C PHE A 93 -6.48 1.64 2.10
N SER A 94 -5.80 0.57 1.73
CA SER A 94 -5.48 0.28 0.34
C SER A 94 -5.43 -1.22 0.09
N SER A 95 -5.97 -1.67 -1.05
CA SER A 95 -5.83 -3.06 -1.51
C SER A 95 -4.40 -3.41 -1.93
N PHE A 96 -3.54 -2.40 -2.14
CA PHE A 96 -2.21 -2.58 -2.72
C PHE A 96 -1.10 -2.34 -1.71
N ARG A 97 -0.32 -3.40 -1.42
CA ARG A 97 0.80 -3.36 -0.46
C ARG A 97 1.88 -2.35 -0.87
N ASN A 98 2.15 -2.23 -2.17
CA ASN A 98 3.16 -1.30 -2.69
C ASN A 98 2.71 0.16 -2.55
N THR A 99 1.41 0.45 -2.67
CA THR A 99 0.84 1.76 -2.34
C THR A 99 1.05 2.08 -0.85
N LEU A 100 0.76 1.14 0.05
CA LEU A 100 0.97 1.33 1.49
C LEU A 100 2.46 1.55 1.84
N ALA A 101 3.37 0.82 1.18
CA ALA A 101 4.82 0.99 1.37
C ALA A 101 5.28 2.39 0.91
N TYR A 102 4.83 2.84 -0.25
CA TYR A 102 5.10 4.17 -0.78
C TYR A 102 4.60 5.27 0.17
N LEU A 103 3.33 5.17 0.59
CA LEU A 103 2.73 6.13 1.51
C LEU A 103 3.46 6.19 2.85
N ARG A 104 3.82 5.03 3.42
CA ARG A 104 4.60 4.98 4.64
C ARG A 104 5.89 5.77 4.52
N LYS A 105 6.66 5.52 3.45
CA LYS A 105 7.93 6.21 3.20
C LYS A 105 7.75 7.73 3.07
N ARG A 106 6.75 8.16 2.31
CA ARG A 106 6.48 9.58 2.06
C ARG A 106 6.00 10.31 3.31
N LEU A 107 5.06 9.73 4.06
CA LEU A 107 4.54 10.32 5.30
C LEU A 107 5.61 10.40 6.39
N GLN A 108 6.46 9.38 6.52
CA GLN A 108 7.59 9.41 7.45
C GLN A 108 8.60 10.51 7.09
N ALA A 109 8.82 10.76 5.79
CA ALA A 109 9.67 11.86 5.33
C ALA A 109 9.11 13.26 5.69
N GLN A 110 7.80 13.37 5.92
CA GLN A 110 7.12 14.58 6.44
C GLN A 110 7.08 14.63 7.98
N GLY A 111 7.77 13.72 8.66
CA GLY A 111 7.79 13.68 10.12
C GLY A 111 6.54 13.09 10.78
N ILE A 112 5.63 12.52 10.00
CA ILE A 112 4.39 11.90 10.51
C ILE A 112 4.71 10.49 11.03
N ARG A 113 4.22 10.15 12.22
CA ARG A 113 4.41 8.83 12.85
C ARG A 113 3.41 7.84 12.27
N VAL A 114 3.90 6.88 11.48
CA VAL A 114 3.09 5.96 10.69
C VAL A 114 3.25 4.53 11.15
N GLY A 115 2.12 3.86 11.45
CA GLY A 115 2.03 2.42 11.55
C GLY A 115 1.52 1.80 10.25
N LYS A 116 1.95 0.57 9.95
CA LYS A 116 1.44 -0.19 8.80
C LYS A 116 1.03 -1.60 9.25
N VAL A 117 -0.17 -2.01 8.87
CA VAL A 117 -0.70 -3.35 9.12
C VAL A 117 -1.12 -3.98 7.80
N ASP A 118 -0.43 -5.04 7.42
CA ASP A 118 -0.78 -5.89 6.28
C ASP A 118 -0.77 -7.37 6.70
N GLY A 119 -1.06 -8.26 5.75
CA GLY A 119 -1.13 -9.71 6.02
C GLY A 119 0.16 -10.35 6.54
N SER A 120 1.31 -9.69 6.39
CA SER A 120 2.61 -10.19 6.87
C SER A 120 2.92 -9.85 8.32
N VAL A 121 2.15 -8.95 8.95
CA VAL A 121 2.37 -8.48 10.32
C VAL A 121 1.79 -9.49 11.31
N PRO A 122 2.60 -10.06 12.24
CA PRO A 122 2.10 -10.96 13.29
C PRO A 122 1.05 -10.29 14.20
N ASP A 123 0.14 -11.08 14.76
CA ASP A 123 -0.96 -10.57 15.57
C ASP A 123 -0.49 -9.81 16.81
N GLU A 124 0.60 -10.25 17.43
CA GLU A 124 1.20 -9.56 18.58
C GLU A 124 1.66 -8.14 18.21
N GLU A 125 2.29 -7.99 17.04
CA GLU A 125 2.75 -6.69 16.56
C GLU A 125 1.58 -5.80 16.13
N ARG A 126 0.55 -6.38 15.49
CA ARG A 126 -0.71 -5.66 15.20
C ARG A 126 -1.33 -5.09 16.48
N PHE A 127 -1.33 -5.87 17.56
CA PHE A 127 -1.84 -5.42 18.86
C PHE A 127 -1.00 -4.26 19.43
N LYS A 128 0.33 -4.33 19.34
CA LYS A 128 1.23 -3.24 19.77
C LYS A 128 0.99 -1.96 18.94
N LEU A 129 0.85 -2.09 17.61
CA LEU A 129 0.57 -0.96 16.73
C LEU A 129 -0.77 -0.30 17.06
N ARG A 130 -1.82 -1.11 17.34
CA ARG A 130 -3.12 -0.59 17.76
C ARG A 130 -3.04 0.17 19.08
N LYS A 131 -2.35 -0.36 20.08
CA LYS A 131 -2.15 0.32 21.38
C LYS A 131 -1.45 1.66 21.18
N ARG A 132 -0.40 1.70 20.36
CA ARG A 132 0.34 2.93 20.04
C ARG A 132 -0.51 3.95 19.27
N PHE A 133 -1.40 3.48 18.41
CA PHE A 133 -2.33 4.34 17.66
C PHE A 133 -3.41 4.96 18.56
N LEU A 134 -3.78 4.30 19.65
CA LEU A 134 -4.77 4.80 20.63
C LEU A 134 -4.16 5.73 21.69
N LYS A 135 -2.84 5.84 21.75
CA LYS A 135 -2.14 6.73 22.69
C LYS A 135 -2.38 8.19 22.36
N ASP A 136 -2.31 9.04 23.39
CA ASP A 136 -2.33 10.49 23.18
C ASP A 136 -1.18 10.93 22.26
N ARG A 137 -1.43 11.91 21.39
CA ARG A 137 -0.43 12.40 20.45
C ARG A 137 0.80 12.97 21.13
N SER A 138 0.70 13.45 22.35
CA SER A 138 1.82 13.96 23.14
C SER A 138 2.83 12.87 23.54
N GLU A 139 2.41 11.59 23.51
CA GLU A 139 3.31 10.47 23.81
C GLU A 139 4.29 10.21 22.66
N ASN A 140 5.57 10.01 23.01
CA ASN A 140 6.66 9.88 22.02
C ASN A 140 6.48 8.72 21.04
N ASP A 141 5.84 7.63 21.47
CA ASP A 141 5.64 6.42 20.66
C ASP A 141 4.23 6.33 20.06
N ALA A 142 3.41 7.39 20.18
CA ALA A 142 2.10 7.44 19.53
C ALA A 142 2.22 7.37 18.01
N ILE A 143 1.18 6.87 17.35
CA ILE A 143 1.05 6.79 15.89
C ILE A 143 -0.04 7.77 15.47
N ASP A 144 0.25 8.62 14.50
CA ASP A 144 -0.70 9.61 13.97
C ASP A 144 -1.56 9.02 12.83
N VAL A 145 -0.93 8.20 11.98
CA VAL A 145 -1.56 7.58 10.82
C VAL A 145 -1.33 6.09 10.82
N LEU A 146 -2.41 5.32 10.65
CA LEU A 146 -2.36 3.87 10.54
C LEU A 146 -2.75 3.42 9.12
N LEU A 147 -1.83 2.78 8.42
CA LEU A 147 -2.04 2.25 7.08
C LEU A 147 -2.50 0.80 7.18
N PHE A 148 -3.64 0.47 6.57
CA PHE A 148 -4.21 -0.87 6.58
C PHE A 148 -4.34 -1.46 5.18
N SER A 149 -3.99 -2.73 5.05
CA SER A 149 -4.40 -3.54 3.90
C SER A 149 -5.87 -3.95 4.06
N GLU A 150 -6.66 -3.88 3.00
CA GLU A 150 -8.07 -4.30 3.01
C GLU A 150 -8.27 -5.75 3.49
N VAL A 151 -7.32 -6.62 3.20
CA VAL A 151 -7.34 -8.04 3.65
C VAL A 151 -7.28 -8.15 5.19
N CYS A 152 -6.78 -7.14 5.89
CA CYS A 152 -6.62 -7.14 7.34
C CYS A 152 -7.76 -6.41 8.07
N CYS A 153 -8.80 -5.99 7.36
CA CYS A 153 -9.97 -5.31 7.97
C CYS A 153 -10.78 -6.26 8.86
N GLU A 154 -10.74 -7.56 8.61
CA GLU A 154 -11.29 -8.59 9.47
C GLU A 154 -10.56 -8.58 10.83
N GLY A 155 -11.24 -8.16 11.87
CA GLY A 155 -10.65 -8.03 13.22
C GLY A 155 -10.21 -6.61 13.61
N LEU A 156 -10.56 -5.59 12.83
CA LEU A 156 -10.53 -4.21 13.33
C LEU A 156 -11.58 -4.09 14.46
N VAL A 157 -11.07 -3.78 15.65
CA VAL A 157 -11.96 -3.56 16.81
C VAL A 157 -12.86 -2.35 16.49
N PRO A 158 -14.19 -2.46 16.63
CA PRO A 158 -15.11 -1.36 16.35
C PRO A 158 -14.71 -0.02 17.01
N GLY A 159 -14.17 -0.07 18.23
CA GLY A 159 -13.67 1.11 18.94
C GLY A 159 -12.48 1.81 18.28
N LEU A 160 -11.70 1.14 17.45
CA LEU A 160 -10.60 1.76 16.70
C LEU A 160 -11.15 2.61 15.56
N ILE A 161 -12.20 2.14 14.91
CA ILE A 161 -12.84 2.82 13.77
C ILE A 161 -13.62 4.04 14.28
N THR A 162 -14.33 3.94 15.39
CA THR A 162 -15.08 5.07 15.97
C THR A 162 -14.19 6.18 16.51
N ALA A 163 -12.95 5.85 16.91
CA ALA A 163 -11.97 6.80 17.43
C ALA A 163 -11.09 7.43 16.33
N SER A 164 -11.34 7.16 15.05
CA SER A 164 -10.50 7.62 13.95
C SER A 164 -11.31 8.01 12.72
N VAL A 165 -10.74 8.79 11.83
CA VAL A 165 -11.30 9.05 10.51
C VAL A 165 -10.67 8.09 9.51
N CYS A 166 -11.53 7.37 8.77
CA CYS A 166 -11.11 6.33 7.85
C CYS A 166 -11.15 6.83 6.41
N TYR A 167 -10.08 6.63 5.66
CA TYR A 167 -10.00 6.95 4.24
C TYR A 167 -9.63 5.71 3.44
N ARG A 168 -10.23 5.57 2.26
CA ARG A 168 -9.88 4.53 1.30
C ARG A 168 -9.25 5.15 0.07
N ILE A 169 -8.09 4.66 -0.34
CA ILE A 169 -7.46 5.05 -1.60
C ILE A 169 -8.04 4.18 -2.71
N ASN A 170 -8.90 4.79 -3.52
CA ASN A 170 -9.56 4.13 -4.65
C ASN A 170 -8.86 4.44 -5.97
N ALA A 171 -9.03 3.51 -6.93
CA ALA A 171 -8.64 3.70 -8.32
C ALA A 171 -9.53 4.72 -9.08
N SER A 172 -10.63 5.18 -8.48
CA SER A 172 -11.54 6.15 -9.10
C SER A 172 -10.94 7.55 -9.12
N THR A 173 -10.98 8.19 -10.27
CA THR A 173 -10.40 9.52 -10.53
C THR A 173 -11.18 10.67 -9.90
N ARG A 174 -12.37 10.44 -9.34
CA ARG A 174 -13.26 11.51 -8.85
C ARG A 174 -13.22 11.82 -7.36
N SER A 175 -12.71 10.92 -6.53
CA SER A 175 -12.45 11.22 -5.11
C SER A 175 -11.23 10.48 -4.65
N VAL A 176 -10.21 11.21 -4.28
CA VAL A 176 -8.98 10.65 -3.69
C VAL A 176 -9.31 10.05 -2.31
N PHE A 177 -10.36 10.55 -1.68
CA PHE A 177 -10.83 10.12 -0.37
C PHE A 177 -12.36 10.04 -0.34
N SER A 178 -12.89 8.86 -0.06
CA SER A 178 -14.22 8.74 0.52
C SER A 178 -14.04 8.57 2.03
N SER A 179 -14.57 9.50 2.81
CA SER A 179 -14.77 9.26 4.23
C SER A 179 -15.69 8.05 4.35
N LEU A 180 -15.19 6.96 4.90
CA LEU A 180 -16.05 5.84 5.25
C LEU A 180 -16.93 6.31 6.41
N ASN A 181 -18.22 6.55 6.13
CA ASN A 181 -19.20 6.65 7.20
C ASN A 181 -19.20 5.32 7.94
N VAL A 182 -18.85 5.36 9.21
CA VAL A 182 -18.61 4.21 10.10
C VAL A 182 -19.88 3.37 10.35
N THR A 183 -20.99 3.66 9.69
CA THR A 183 -22.28 2.96 9.83
C THR A 183 -22.43 1.74 8.93
N GLU A 184 -21.54 1.53 7.94
CA GLU A 184 -21.58 0.31 7.15
C GLU A 184 -20.45 -0.65 7.56
N PRO A 185 -20.76 -1.93 7.80
CA PRO A 185 -19.74 -2.93 8.07
C PRO A 185 -18.81 -3.03 6.84
N ILE A 186 -17.51 -2.85 7.08
CA ILE A 186 -16.48 -3.08 6.10
C ILE A 186 -16.32 -4.60 5.99
N CYS A 187 -17.10 -5.22 5.12
CA CYS A 187 -16.94 -6.60 4.64
C CYS A 187 -16.48 -6.58 3.19
#